data_447ef18381c571c55c0c6d44e19ac869
#
_entry.id   447ef18381c571c55c0c6d44e19ac869
#
_cell.length_a   1.000
_cell.length_b   1.000
_cell.length_c   1.000
_cell.angle_alpha   90.00
_cell.angle_beta   90.00
_cell.angle_gamma   90.00
#
_symmetry.space_group_name_H-M   'P 1'
#
loop_
_entity.id
_entity.type
_entity.pdbx_description
1 polymer ?
#
loop_
_entity_poly.entity_id
_entity_poly.type
_entity_poly.pdbx_seq_one_letter_code
_entity_poly.pdbx_strand_id
1 'polypeptide(L)'
;MNSQKPILVYVEDDENSILVMKMVVERVMGLPTLYVLKSRADFVQQVKGLGVVPDVFLLDIQMEPYDGVELLSMLRGDPQFNQSKVIALTASVTNEEVSLLKSGGFDGAIAKPLNIEAFPGLIAKIIKGERVWHIT
;
A
#
# COMPACT_ATOMS: atom_id res chain seq x y z
N MET A 1 22.03 -8.61 -13.82
CA MET A 1 20.78 -9.00 -13.35
C MET A 1 20.49 -8.50 -11.99
N ASN A 2 19.42 -7.91 -11.89
CA ASN A 2 19.09 -7.27 -10.65
C ASN A 2 18.12 -8.13 -9.85
N SER A 3 18.54 -8.53 -8.68
CA SER A 3 17.72 -9.34 -7.81
C SER A 3 17.16 -8.55 -6.64
N GLN A 4 17.01 -7.25 -6.82
CA GLN A 4 16.47 -6.41 -5.78
C GLN A 4 15.08 -6.85 -5.39
N LYS A 5 14.87 -6.86 -4.08
CA LYS A 5 13.55 -7.17 -3.56
C LYS A 5 12.69 -5.92 -3.56
N PRO A 6 11.37 -6.08 -3.71
CA PRO A 6 10.48 -4.93 -3.73
C PRO A 6 10.47 -4.18 -2.40
N ILE A 7 10.26 -2.88 -2.49
CA ILE A 7 10.20 -2.00 -1.35
C ILE A 7 8.74 -1.62 -1.12
N LEU A 8 8.23 -1.96 0.05
CA LEU A 8 6.84 -1.70 0.42
C LEU A 8 6.77 -0.66 1.53
N VAL A 9 5.84 0.28 1.38
CA VAL A 9 5.53 1.26 2.41
C VAL A 9 4.08 1.06 2.84
N TYR A 10 3.87 0.94 4.14
CA TYR A 10 2.56 0.72 4.73
C TYR A 10 2.19 1.91 5.60
N VAL A 11 1.04 2.52 5.34
CA VAL A 11 0.56 3.66 6.11
C VAL A 11 -0.57 3.19 7.01
N GLU A 12 -0.30 3.14 8.32
CA GLU A 12 -1.21 2.56 9.31
C GLU A 12 -0.79 3.00 10.70
N ASP A 13 -1.75 3.30 11.56
CA ASP A 13 -1.45 3.65 12.94
C ASP A 13 -1.85 2.58 13.96
N ASP A 14 -2.59 1.55 13.55
CA ASP A 14 -2.98 0.47 14.44
C ASP A 14 -1.83 -0.50 14.67
N GLU A 15 -1.40 -0.63 15.92
CA GLU A 15 -0.24 -1.46 16.26
C GLU A 15 -0.42 -2.94 15.90
N ASN A 16 -1.64 -3.48 16.11
CA ASN A 16 -1.90 -4.88 15.78
C ASN A 16 -1.83 -5.13 14.28
N SER A 17 -2.38 -4.22 13.49
CA SER A 17 -2.32 -4.32 12.03
C SER A 17 -0.87 -4.24 11.54
N ILE A 18 -0.08 -3.37 12.16
CA ILE A 18 1.33 -3.24 11.81
C ILE A 18 2.09 -4.52 12.10
N LEU A 19 1.84 -5.13 13.27
CA LEU A 19 2.49 -6.40 13.61
C LEU A 19 2.18 -7.50 12.61
N VAL A 20 0.92 -7.63 12.21
CA VAL A 20 0.51 -8.65 11.25
C VAL A 20 1.17 -8.39 9.90
N MET A 21 1.15 -7.15 9.44
CA MET A 21 1.77 -6.81 8.15
C MET A 21 3.27 -7.07 8.15
N LYS A 22 3.97 -6.70 9.22
CA LYS A 22 5.40 -6.96 9.34
C LYS A 22 5.69 -8.45 9.30
N MET A 23 4.89 -9.25 10.01
CA MET A 23 5.07 -10.69 10.00
C MET A 23 4.93 -11.25 8.59
N VAL A 24 3.90 -10.83 7.88
CA VAL A 24 3.67 -11.34 6.52
C VAL A 24 4.79 -10.90 5.58
N VAL A 25 5.13 -9.63 5.60
CA VAL A 25 6.12 -9.10 4.65
C VAL A 25 7.51 -9.59 4.96
N GLU A 26 7.93 -9.54 6.21
CA GLU A 26 9.31 -9.86 6.57
C GLU A 26 9.56 -11.33 6.76
N ARG A 27 8.62 -12.06 7.34
CA ARG A 27 8.82 -13.49 7.60
C ARG A 27 8.27 -14.41 6.52
N VAL A 28 7.04 -14.15 6.08
CA VAL A 28 6.43 -15.02 5.08
C VAL A 28 6.96 -14.72 3.69
N MET A 29 7.07 -13.47 3.33
CA MET A 29 7.56 -13.06 2.00
C MET A 29 9.08 -12.95 1.95
N GLY A 30 9.74 -12.87 3.10
CA GLY A 30 11.19 -12.78 3.16
C GLY A 30 11.78 -11.46 2.71
N LEU A 31 11.02 -10.39 2.76
CA LEU A 31 11.52 -9.07 2.41
C LEU A 31 12.30 -8.47 3.58
N PRO A 32 13.37 -7.71 3.32
CA PRO A 32 14.25 -7.27 4.40
C PRO A 32 13.60 -6.27 5.35
N THR A 33 12.75 -5.39 4.83
CA THR A 33 12.16 -4.35 5.66
C THR A 33 10.82 -3.90 5.11
N LEU A 34 9.86 -3.76 6.01
CA LEU A 34 8.62 -3.06 5.72
C LEU A 34 8.75 -1.66 6.33
N TYR A 35 8.63 -0.64 5.50
CA TYR A 35 8.60 0.73 5.99
C TYR A 35 7.18 1.07 6.44
N VAL A 36 7.03 1.55 7.67
CA VAL A 36 5.72 1.86 8.23
C VAL A 36 5.67 3.34 8.56
N LEU A 37 4.64 4.02 8.08
CA LEU A 37 4.36 5.41 8.44
C LEU A 37 3.09 5.41 9.29
N LYS A 38 3.23 5.80 10.55
CA LYS A 38 2.10 5.79 11.49
C LYS A 38 1.27 7.07 11.43
N SER A 39 1.80 8.10 10.82
CA SER A 39 1.12 9.39 10.69
C SER A 39 1.08 9.80 9.23
N ARG A 40 0.00 10.49 8.86
CA ARG A 40 -0.15 11.02 7.51
C ARG A 40 0.28 12.48 7.40
N ALA A 41 0.61 13.10 8.54
CA ALA A 41 1.13 14.46 8.54
C ALA A 41 2.46 14.48 7.79
N ASP A 42 2.63 15.47 6.92
CA ASP A 42 3.84 15.60 6.10
C ASP A 42 4.18 14.32 5.35
N PHE A 43 3.17 13.66 4.83
CA PHE A 43 3.30 12.33 4.22
C PHE A 43 4.41 12.24 3.19
N VAL A 44 4.42 13.14 2.20
CA VAL A 44 5.42 13.11 1.13
C VAL A 44 6.83 13.33 1.69
N GLN A 45 6.96 14.23 2.67
CA GLN A 45 8.27 14.47 3.30
C GLN A 45 8.78 13.25 4.05
N GLN A 46 7.87 12.54 4.73
CA GLN A 46 8.24 11.31 5.41
C GLN A 46 8.73 10.25 4.42
N VAL A 47 8.03 10.10 3.29
CA VAL A 47 8.43 9.13 2.26
C VAL A 47 9.80 9.48 1.71
N LYS A 48 10.02 10.75 1.40
CA LYS A 48 11.33 11.21 0.90
C LYS A 48 12.45 10.96 1.91
N GLY A 49 12.13 11.08 3.18
CA GLY A 49 13.07 10.84 4.27
C GLY A 49 13.53 9.39 4.38
N LEU A 50 12.80 8.45 3.78
CA LEU A 50 13.21 7.04 3.79
C LEU A 50 14.44 6.78 2.91
N GLY A 51 14.72 7.67 1.96
CA GLY A 51 15.87 7.52 1.08
C GLY A 51 15.74 6.44 0.01
N VAL A 52 14.52 5.96 -0.22
CA VAL A 52 14.24 4.94 -1.22
C VAL A 52 13.02 5.32 -2.02
N VAL A 53 12.87 4.73 -3.21
CA VAL A 53 11.65 4.88 -4.00
C VAL A 53 10.85 3.58 -3.85
N PRO A 54 9.70 3.63 -3.19
CA PRO A 54 8.91 2.43 -2.98
C PRO A 54 8.33 1.87 -4.27
N ASP A 55 8.25 0.55 -4.34
CA ASP A 55 7.56 -0.12 -5.45
C ASP A 55 6.06 -0.11 -5.22
N VAL A 56 5.63 -0.30 -3.98
CA VAL A 56 4.23 -0.40 -3.62
C VAL A 56 3.95 0.39 -2.35
N PHE A 57 2.89 1.20 -2.39
CA PHE A 57 2.32 1.83 -1.21
C PHE A 57 1.05 1.09 -0.83
N LEU A 58 0.92 0.74 0.44
CA LEU A 58 -0.28 0.13 0.99
C LEU A 58 -0.93 1.17 1.89
N LEU A 59 -2.06 1.70 1.48
CA LEU A 59 -2.72 2.80 2.18
C LEU A 59 -4.05 2.35 2.76
N ASP A 60 -4.19 2.47 4.09
CA ASP A 60 -5.50 2.33 4.71
C ASP A 60 -6.30 3.58 4.33
N ILE A 61 -7.43 3.39 3.68
CA ILE A 61 -8.18 4.52 3.14
C ILE A 61 -9.07 5.24 4.17
N GLN A 62 -9.16 4.71 5.37
CA GLN A 62 -10.06 5.27 6.38
C GLN A 62 -9.33 5.79 7.60
N MET A 63 -8.39 6.71 7.41
CA MET A 63 -7.63 7.31 8.50
C MET A 63 -7.71 8.82 8.46
N GLU A 64 -7.45 9.42 9.62
CA GLU A 64 -7.30 10.86 9.77
C GLU A 64 -5.82 11.22 9.80
N PRO A 65 -5.38 12.43 9.42
CA PRO A 65 -6.20 13.56 8.95
C PRO A 65 -6.50 13.52 7.44
N TYR A 66 -5.82 12.70 6.69
CA TYR A 66 -6.05 12.58 5.24
C TYR A 66 -6.47 11.15 4.93
N ASP A 67 -7.50 11.00 4.09
CA ASP A 67 -7.88 9.66 3.65
C ASP A 67 -6.93 9.15 2.56
N GLY A 68 -7.10 7.89 2.17
CA GLY A 68 -6.23 7.28 1.18
C GLY A 68 -6.27 7.97 -0.18
N VAL A 69 -7.41 8.54 -0.54
CA VAL A 69 -7.56 9.26 -1.82
C VAL A 69 -6.69 10.50 -1.83
N GLU A 70 -6.67 11.24 -0.73
CA GLU A 70 -5.82 12.41 -0.61
C GLU A 70 -4.34 12.06 -0.67
N LEU A 71 -3.94 10.96 0.00
CA LEU A 71 -2.56 10.51 -0.06
C LEU A 71 -2.16 10.08 -1.47
N LEU A 72 -3.06 9.40 -2.18
CA LEU A 72 -2.81 9.01 -3.56
C LEU A 72 -2.56 10.24 -4.42
N SER A 73 -3.38 11.28 -4.27
CA SER A 73 -3.22 12.51 -5.02
C SER A 73 -1.84 13.14 -4.78
N MET A 74 -1.40 13.13 -3.53
CA MET A 74 -0.07 13.66 -3.17
C MET A 74 1.04 12.89 -3.87
N LEU A 75 0.93 11.55 -3.93
CA LEU A 75 1.94 10.72 -4.59
C LEU A 75 1.95 10.93 -6.10
N ARG A 76 0.78 11.01 -6.72
CA ARG A 76 0.69 11.20 -8.17
C ARG A 76 1.18 12.58 -8.60
N GLY A 77 1.14 13.56 -7.70
CA GLY A 77 1.65 14.89 -7.96
C GLY A 77 3.16 15.03 -7.83
N ASP A 78 3.86 14.00 -7.36
CA ASP A 78 5.30 14.04 -7.15
C ASP A 78 5.98 13.13 -8.17
N PRO A 79 6.86 13.68 -9.03
CA PRO A 79 7.52 12.87 -10.08
C PRO A 79 8.33 11.70 -9.52
N GLN A 80 8.81 11.80 -8.29
CA GLN A 80 9.60 10.74 -7.69
C GLN A 80 8.78 9.48 -7.42
N PHE A 81 7.48 9.65 -7.15
CA PHE A 81 6.61 8.54 -6.75
C PHE A 81 5.50 8.21 -7.73
N ASN A 82 5.43 8.91 -8.86
CA ASN A 82 4.29 8.73 -9.77
C ASN A 82 4.27 7.37 -10.47
N GLN A 83 5.37 6.62 -10.42
CA GLN A 83 5.42 5.27 -10.97
C GLN A 83 5.20 4.18 -9.93
N SER A 84 5.17 4.53 -8.65
CA SER A 84 4.92 3.57 -7.59
C SER A 84 3.49 3.06 -7.66
N LYS A 85 3.28 1.80 -7.36
CA LYS A 85 1.93 1.24 -7.30
C LYS A 85 1.28 1.64 -5.98
N VAL A 86 0.03 2.02 -6.03
CA VAL A 86 -0.69 2.45 -4.82
C VAL A 86 -1.92 1.57 -4.65
N ILE A 87 -1.95 0.85 -3.53
CA ILE A 87 -2.98 -0.13 -3.23
C ILE A 87 -3.78 0.33 -2.03
N ALA A 88 -5.09 0.33 -2.16
CA ALA A 88 -5.98 0.68 -1.05
C ALA A 88 -6.25 -0.55 -0.18
N LEU A 89 -6.17 -0.37 1.13
CA LEU A 89 -6.60 -1.38 2.08
C LEU A 89 -7.93 -0.90 2.66
N THR A 90 -8.97 -1.70 2.51
CA THR A 90 -10.32 -1.25 2.86
C THR A 90 -11.15 -2.35 3.52
N ALA A 91 -11.93 -1.94 4.53
CA ALA A 91 -12.91 -2.82 5.15
C ALA A 91 -14.24 -2.79 4.39
N SER A 92 -14.41 -1.82 3.51
CA SER A 92 -15.65 -1.65 2.74
C SER A 92 -15.44 -2.16 1.32
N VAL A 93 -16.21 -3.18 0.95
CA VAL A 93 -16.03 -3.87 -0.34
C VAL A 93 -17.27 -3.80 -1.23
N THR A 94 -18.04 -2.73 -1.10
CA THR A 94 -19.19 -2.52 -1.97
C THR A 94 -18.74 -2.19 -3.39
N ASN A 95 -19.61 -2.45 -4.36
CA ASN A 95 -19.31 -2.10 -5.75
C ASN A 95 -19.06 -0.62 -5.93
N GLU A 96 -19.78 0.21 -5.17
CA GLU A 96 -19.59 1.66 -5.23
C GLU A 96 -18.21 2.06 -4.75
N GLU A 97 -17.76 1.48 -3.62
CA GLU A 97 -16.43 1.75 -3.08
C GLU A 97 -15.35 1.37 -4.09
N VAL A 98 -15.48 0.16 -4.67
CA VAL A 98 -14.51 -0.31 -5.65
C VAL A 98 -14.46 0.61 -6.86
N SER A 99 -15.63 1.05 -7.35
CA SER A 99 -15.69 1.97 -8.48
C SER A 99 -14.98 3.29 -8.18
N LEU A 100 -15.19 3.82 -6.97
CA LEU A 100 -14.53 5.06 -6.55
C LEU A 100 -13.01 4.90 -6.50
N LEU A 101 -12.54 3.76 -5.99
CA LEU A 101 -11.11 3.51 -5.94
C LEU A 101 -10.50 3.39 -7.34
N LYS A 102 -11.19 2.70 -8.24
CA LYS A 102 -10.75 2.57 -9.62
C LYS A 102 -10.68 3.92 -10.31
N SER A 103 -11.75 4.71 -10.22
CA SER A 103 -11.78 6.02 -10.87
C SER A 103 -10.84 7.02 -10.19
N GLY A 104 -10.52 6.82 -8.92
CA GLY A 104 -9.58 7.66 -8.19
C GLY A 104 -8.12 7.44 -8.58
N GLY A 105 -7.83 6.35 -9.29
CA GLY A 105 -6.47 6.09 -9.76
C GLY A 105 -5.65 5.10 -8.95
N PHE A 106 -6.27 4.37 -8.02
CA PHE A 106 -5.57 3.29 -7.33
C PHE A 106 -5.24 2.16 -8.29
N ASP A 107 -4.12 1.52 -8.05
CA ASP A 107 -3.68 0.37 -8.86
C ASP A 107 -4.30 -0.94 -8.40
N GLY A 108 -4.96 -0.93 -7.26
CA GLY A 108 -5.66 -2.10 -6.75
C GLY A 108 -6.22 -1.84 -5.38
N ALA A 109 -6.95 -2.82 -4.87
CA ALA A 109 -7.50 -2.78 -3.52
C ALA A 109 -7.49 -4.18 -2.92
N ILE A 110 -7.24 -4.24 -1.62
CA ILE A 110 -7.21 -5.49 -0.89
C ILE A 110 -8.09 -5.32 0.34
N ALA A 111 -8.99 -6.29 0.55
CA ALA A 111 -9.93 -6.24 1.67
C ALA A 111 -9.22 -6.50 3.00
N LYS A 112 -9.70 -5.84 4.04
CA LYS A 112 -9.29 -6.09 5.41
C LYS A 112 -10.35 -6.95 6.10
N PRO A 113 -9.98 -7.86 6.99
CA PRO A 113 -8.62 -8.20 7.42
C PRO A 113 -7.84 -8.93 6.32
N LEU A 114 -6.52 -8.86 6.39
CA LEU A 114 -5.67 -9.47 5.38
C LEU A 114 -5.82 -10.99 5.36
N ASN A 115 -5.88 -11.56 4.16
CA ASN A 115 -5.73 -12.99 3.98
C ASN A 115 -4.25 -13.28 3.86
N ILE A 116 -3.65 -13.80 4.92
CA ILE A 116 -2.21 -14.00 5.00
C ILE A 116 -1.70 -14.94 3.90
N GLU A 117 -2.48 -15.96 3.56
CA GLU A 117 -2.08 -16.91 2.53
C GLU A 117 -2.10 -16.28 1.12
N ALA A 118 -3.08 -15.43 0.85
CA ALA A 118 -3.23 -14.83 -0.48
C ALA A 118 -2.32 -13.63 -0.70
N PHE A 119 -1.97 -12.91 0.37
CA PHE A 119 -1.31 -11.62 0.26
C PHE A 119 0.00 -11.64 -0.53
N PRO A 120 0.92 -12.60 -0.28
CA PRO A 120 2.18 -12.62 -1.03
C PRO A 120 1.98 -12.73 -2.54
N GLY A 121 1.04 -13.56 -2.97
CA GLY A 121 0.72 -13.71 -4.39
C GLY A 121 0.11 -12.45 -4.99
N LEU A 122 -0.72 -11.75 -4.22
CA LEU A 122 -1.31 -10.49 -4.66
C LEU A 122 -0.24 -9.43 -4.88
N ILE A 123 0.70 -9.33 -3.96
CA ILE A 123 1.81 -8.37 -4.10
C ILE A 123 2.67 -8.71 -5.31
N ALA A 124 2.94 -9.99 -5.54
CA ALA A 124 3.72 -10.41 -6.70
C ALA A 124 3.06 -9.97 -8.00
N LYS A 125 1.74 -10.11 -8.11
CA LYS A 125 0.99 -9.67 -9.29
C LYS A 125 1.08 -8.16 -9.47
N ILE A 126 0.93 -7.42 -8.37
CA ILE A 126 0.98 -5.95 -8.40
C ILE A 126 2.34 -5.48 -8.93
N ILE A 127 3.42 -6.08 -8.45
CA ILE A 127 4.77 -5.72 -8.86
C ILE A 127 4.99 -5.99 -10.33
N LYS A 128 4.35 -7.02 -10.87
CA LYS A 128 4.43 -7.34 -12.30
C LYS A 128 3.62 -6.39 -13.16
N GLY A 129 2.84 -5.51 -12.56
CA GLY A 129 2.04 -4.53 -13.28
C GLY A 129 0.58 -4.91 -13.43
N GLU A 130 0.14 -6.01 -12.83
CA GLU A 130 -1.27 -6.38 -12.86
C GLU A 130 -2.04 -5.57 -11.84
N ARG A 131 -3.28 -5.25 -12.18
CA ARG A 131 -4.18 -4.60 -11.23
C ARG A 131 -4.90 -5.67 -10.45
N VAL A 132 -4.95 -5.50 -9.14
CA VAL A 132 -5.54 -6.49 -8.24
C VAL A 132 -6.68 -5.85 -7.46
N TRP A 133 -7.87 -6.45 -7.59
CA TRP A 133 -9.06 -5.99 -6.88
C TRP A 133 -9.57 -7.14 -6.03
N HIS A 134 -8.79 -7.48 -5.00
CA HIS A 134 -9.08 -8.60 -4.11
C HIS A 134 -9.93 -8.12 -2.93
N ILE A 135 -11.24 -8.16 -3.11
CA ILE A 135 -12.20 -7.56 -2.19
C ILE A 135 -13.15 -8.56 -1.54
N THR A 136 -12.87 -9.83 -1.67
CA THR A 136 -13.69 -10.88 -1.03
C THR A 136 -12.85 -11.77 -0.15
#